data_5fe076ec56b05bd912f81b1f59f19f5c
#
_entry.id   5fe076ec56b05bd912f81b1f59f19f5c
#
_cell.length_a   1.000
_cell.length_b   1.000
_cell.length_c   1.000
_cell.angle_alpha   90.00
_cell.angle_beta   90.00
_cell.angle_gamma   90.00
#
_symmetry.space_group_name_H-M   'P 1'
#
loop_
_entity.id
_entity.type
_entity.pdbx_description
1 polymer ?
#
loop_
_entity_poly.entity_id
_entity_poly.type
_entity_poly.pdbx_seq_one_letter_code
_entity_poly.pdbx_strand_id
1 'polypeptide(L)'
;MHQHAPLIIDVAGHRLTTAERQRLAHPLVGGVILFARNWLDRAQLTKLCRQIKTVRPDLLIAVDHEGGRVQRFRTDGFTHLPPMAAFGGLWLSPPKKGEGEGSPAMRATNAATAAGYVLGAELRACGVDLSFTPVLDLDYGESSVIGDRAFARDPRVVSLLAQSLMSGLQQSGMGNCGKHFPGHGFVRADSHLAIPVDKRSLKAILAEDAAPYGWLSSSLQAVMPAHVIYPRVDSRPAGFSSRWLQDVLRHQLGFTGAIFSDDLSMEAARHLDGRNVGFAEAALAALTAGGDMVVLCNQSVVDGGSPIDEAIEALSRAQVEGLWSPNPASEDRRLALLPRAAAMDWDTLMVSARYMHALSLLP
;
A
#
# COMPACT_ATOMS: atom_id res chain seq x y z
N MET A 1 18.02 5.85 20.23
CA MET A 1 17.20 4.75 19.67
C MET A 1 15.90 5.37 19.22
N HIS A 2 15.52 5.17 17.94
CA HIS A 2 14.21 5.62 17.46
C HIS A 2 13.14 4.79 18.16
N GLN A 3 12.08 5.44 18.64
CA GLN A 3 10.92 4.77 19.23
C GLN A 3 10.04 4.28 18.09
N HIS A 4 9.59 3.03 18.11
CA HIS A 4 8.71 2.46 17.09
C HIS A 4 7.39 3.24 17.04
N ALA A 5 7.07 3.79 15.86
CA ALA A 5 5.89 4.59 15.58
C ALA A 5 4.94 3.82 14.62
N PRO A 6 4.11 2.87 15.15
CA PRO A 6 3.40 1.92 14.31
C PRO A 6 2.13 2.47 13.65
N LEU A 7 1.55 3.58 14.14
CA LEU A 7 0.25 4.07 13.66
C LEU A 7 0.39 4.92 12.41
N ILE A 8 -0.32 4.54 11.35
CA ILE A 8 -0.60 5.38 10.18
C ILE A 8 -2.05 5.83 10.29
N ILE A 9 -2.29 7.11 10.46
CA ILE A 9 -3.62 7.71 10.69
C ILE A 9 -4.03 8.57 9.50
N ASP A 10 -5.29 8.95 9.41
CA ASP A 10 -5.77 9.88 8.40
C ASP A 10 -5.98 11.31 8.97
N VAL A 11 -6.23 12.27 8.08
CA VAL A 11 -6.59 13.64 8.40
C VAL A 11 -7.89 14.04 7.72
N ALA A 12 -8.66 14.93 8.35
CA ALA A 12 -10.05 15.19 7.98
C ALA A 12 -10.21 16.01 6.69
N GLY A 13 -9.28 16.94 6.40
CA GLY A 13 -9.50 17.90 5.32
C GLY A 13 -8.23 18.40 4.65
N HIS A 14 -8.33 19.61 4.07
CA HIS A 14 -7.28 20.21 3.23
C HIS A 14 -6.13 20.85 4.02
N ARG A 15 -6.22 20.92 5.33
CA ARG A 15 -5.21 21.48 6.26
C ARG A 15 -5.33 20.85 7.63
N LEU A 16 -4.22 20.80 8.35
CA LEU A 16 -4.19 20.27 9.69
C LEU A 16 -4.90 21.20 10.69
N THR A 17 -5.80 20.62 11.46
CA THR A 17 -6.35 21.22 12.69
C THR A 17 -5.32 21.19 13.83
N THR A 18 -5.60 21.86 14.94
CA THR A 18 -4.75 21.81 16.14
C THR A 18 -4.72 20.39 16.74
N ALA A 19 -5.86 19.72 16.81
CA ALA A 19 -5.94 18.35 17.33
C ALA A 19 -5.15 17.36 16.47
N GLU A 20 -5.24 17.46 15.14
CA GLU A 20 -4.45 16.61 14.23
C GLU A 20 -2.94 16.84 14.37
N ARG A 21 -2.51 18.09 14.57
CA ARG A 21 -1.08 18.38 14.86
C ARG A 21 -0.62 17.71 16.15
N GLN A 22 -1.46 17.68 17.19
CA GLN A 22 -1.15 17.00 18.45
C GLN A 22 -1.06 15.49 18.26
N ARG A 23 -2.00 14.87 17.52
CA ARG A 23 -1.96 13.44 17.18
C ARG A 23 -0.70 13.08 16.38
N LEU A 24 -0.38 13.87 15.35
CA LEU A 24 0.82 13.65 14.52
C LEU A 24 2.14 13.85 15.29
N ALA A 25 2.14 14.69 16.32
CA ALA A 25 3.29 14.86 17.21
C ALA A 25 3.50 13.68 18.17
N HIS A 26 2.49 12.80 18.33
CA HIS A 26 2.57 11.69 19.27
C HIS A 26 3.60 10.64 18.80
N PRO A 27 4.46 10.12 19.71
CA PRO A 27 5.54 9.17 19.34
C PRO A 27 5.08 7.89 18.64
N LEU A 28 3.86 7.40 18.94
CA LEU A 28 3.31 6.18 18.33
C LEU A 28 2.76 6.42 16.91
N VAL A 29 2.63 7.67 16.44
CA VAL A 29 2.16 7.96 15.09
C VAL A 29 3.34 8.04 14.14
N GLY A 30 3.40 7.12 13.17
CA GLY A 30 4.48 6.98 12.20
C GLY A 30 4.20 7.59 10.84
N GLY A 31 2.95 7.97 10.56
CA GLY A 31 2.61 8.54 9.26
C GLY A 31 1.14 8.89 9.08
N VAL A 32 0.85 9.32 7.86
CA VAL A 32 -0.49 9.76 7.42
C VAL A 32 -0.84 9.06 6.12
N ILE A 33 -2.09 8.59 6.02
CA ILE A 33 -2.69 8.18 4.74
C ILE A 33 -3.64 9.29 4.25
N LEU A 34 -3.47 9.69 2.98
CA LEU A 34 -4.28 10.72 2.33
C LEU A 34 -5.38 10.08 1.46
N PHE A 35 -6.52 10.78 1.37
CA PHE A 35 -7.69 10.39 0.58
C PHE A 35 -8.12 11.51 -0.37
N ALA A 36 -9.10 11.23 -1.24
CA ALA A 36 -9.66 12.24 -2.15
C ALA A 36 -10.21 13.48 -1.41
N ARG A 37 -10.69 13.35 -0.17
CA ARG A 37 -11.14 14.49 0.66
C ARG A 37 -10.01 15.44 1.08
N ASN A 38 -8.77 15.01 0.96
CA ASN A 38 -7.59 15.84 1.26
C ASN A 38 -7.08 16.60 0.03
N TRP A 39 -7.77 16.47 -1.11
CA TRP A 39 -7.39 17.02 -2.40
C TRP A 39 -8.31 18.16 -2.82
N LEU A 40 -7.74 19.31 -3.14
CA LEU A 40 -8.37 20.42 -3.83
C LEU A 40 -7.60 20.73 -5.14
N ASP A 41 -6.32 20.99 -5.00
CA ASP A 41 -5.35 21.24 -6.07
C ASP A 41 -3.92 20.92 -5.59
N ARG A 42 -2.94 20.97 -6.50
CA ARG A 42 -1.52 20.67 -6.19
C ARG A 42 -0.94 21.61 -5.14
N ALA A 43 -1.26 22.88 -5.21
CA ALA A 43 -0.72 23.88 -4.28
C ALA A 43 -1.21 23.61 -2.85
N GLN A 44 -2.49 23.26 -2.70
CA GLN A 44 -3.08 22.88 -1.41
C GLN A 44 -2.48 21.58 -0.91
N LEU A 45 -2.36 20.53 -1.74
CA LEU A 45 -1.78 19.25 -1.34
C LEU A 45 -0.33 19.42 -0.89
N THR A 46 0.49 20.14 -1.67
CA THR A 46 1.88 20.44 -1.31
C THR A 46 1.96 21.18 0.03
N LYS A 47 1.04 22.11 0.29
CA LYS A 47 0.96 22.82 1.56
C LYS A 47 0.58 21.90 2.72
N LEU A 48 -0.37 20.98 2.52
CA LEU A 48 -0.76 19.98 3.52
C LEU A 48 0.43 19.05 3.85
N CYS A 49 1.10 18.48 2.84
CA CYS A 49 2.28 17.64 3.04
C CYS A 49 3.38 18.39 3.80
N ARG A 50 3.61 19.65 3.46
CA ARG A 50 4.57 20.51 4.16
C ARG A 50 4.18 20.75 5.62
N GLN A 51 2.88 20.95 5.92
CA GLN A 51 2.38 21.06 7.29
C GLN A 51 2.62 19.78 8.09
N ILE A 52 2.39 18.60 7.51
CA ILE A 52 2.65 17.30 8.14
C ILE A 52 4.13 17.17 8.48
N LYS A 53 5.03 17.41 7.51
CA LYS A 53 6.48 17.35 7.70
C LYS A 53 7.03 18.39 8.70
N THR A 54 6.32 19.52 8.86
CA THR A 54 6.66 20.54 9.89
C THR A 54 6.34 20.05 11.30
N VAL A 55 5.34 19.19 11.49
CA VAL A 55 5.07 18.58 12.80
C VAL A 55 6.20 17.62 13.16
N ARG A 56 6.50 16.68 12.26
CA ARG A 56 7.63 15.75 12.37
C ARG A 56 8.12 15.36 10.98
N PRO A 57 9.42 15.55 10.65
CA PRO A 57 9.94 15.26 9.31
C PRO A 57 9.98 13.76 8.97
N ASP A 58 9.96 12.90 9.98
CA ASP A 58 9.97 11.44 9.85
C ASP A 58 8.58 10.80 9.65
N LEU A 59 7.49 11.58 9.67
CA LEU A 59 6.16 11.06 9.35
C LEU A 59 6.09 10.61 7.88
N LEU A 60 5.70 9.35 7.66
CA LEU A 60 5.47 8.82 6.31
C LEU A 60 4.14 9.36 5.77
N ILE A 61 4.14 9.99 4.59
CA ILE A 61 2.92 10.43 3.91
C ILE A 61 2.60 9.44 2.81
N ALA A 62 1.51 8.68 2.97
CA ALA A 62 1.09 7.62 2.07
C ALA A 62 -0.26 7.93 1.41
N VAL A 63 -0.57 7.23 0.32
CA VAL A 63 -1.83 7.32 -0.41
C VAL A 63 -2.14 6.03 -1.14
N ASP A 64 -3.42 5.69 -1.37
CA ASP A 64 -3.83 4.71 -2.38
C ASP A 64 -3.94 5.40 -3.74
N HIS A 65 -2.93 5.23 -4.55
CA HIS A 65 -2.87 5.82 -5.89
C HIS A 65 -2.25 4.77 -6.83
N GLU A 66 -3.13 3.90 -7.36
CA GLU A 66 -2.72 2.74 -8.16
C GLU A 66 -2.82 3.02 -9.67
N GLY A 67 -3.74 3.88 -10.04
CA GLY A 67 -4.26 4.10 -11.38
C GLY A 67 -5.71 3.59 -11.50
N GLY A 68 -6.33 3.74 -12.67
CA GLY A 68 -7.71 3.35 -12.92
C GLY A 68 -8.68 3.92 -11.89
N ARG A 69 -9.54 3.07 -11.33
CA ARG A 69 -10.54 3.49 -10.33
C ARG A 69 -9.95 3.83 -8.96
N VAL A 70 -8.76 3.35 -8.64
CA VAL A 70 -8.06 3.64 -7.37
C VAL A 70 -6.95 4.67 -7.62
N GLN A 71 -7.36 5.89 -7.81
CA GLN A 71 -6.50 7.04 -7.99
C GLN A 71 -7.14 8.24 -7.28
N ARG A 72 -6.48 8.80 -6.25
CA ARG A 72 -7.09 9.83 -5.39
C ARG A 72 -7.00 11.23 -5.98
N PHE A 73 -5.91 11.55 -6.67
CA PHE A 73 -5.68 12.87 -7.30
C PHE A 73 -5.81 12.72 -8.81
N ARG A 74 -6.76 13.47 -9.44
CA ARG A 74 -7.15 13.25 -10.84
C ARG A 74 -7.27 14.52 -11.68
N THR A 75 -7.08 15.68 -11.07
CA THR A 75 -7.25 16.99 -11.70
C THR A 75 -5.97 17.81 -11.57
N ASP A 76 -5.97 19.05 -12.05
CA ASP A 76 -4.85 19.99 -11.89
C ASP A 76 -3.51 19.42 -12.35
N GLY A 77 -3.50 18.73 -13.51
CA GLY A 77 -2.30 18.22 -14.18
C GLY A 77 -1.86 16.81 -13.80
N PHE A 78 -2.47 16.18 -12.78
CA PHE A 78 -2.21 14.76 -12.52
C PHE A 78 -2.64 13.88 -13.69
N THR A 79 -1.75 13.01 -14.13
CA THR A 79 -2.00 12.04 -15.21
C THR A 79 -3.04 11.02 -14.77
N HIS A 80 -4.07 10.78 -15.62
CA HIS A 80 -4.98 9.65 -15.43
C HIS A 80 -4.27 8.37 -15.83
N LEU A 81 -3.72 7.67 -14.84
CA LEU A 81 -3.02 6.43 -15.08
C LEU A 81 -4.02 5.30 -15.38
N PRO A 82 -3.71 4.41 -16.33
CA PRO A 82 -4.54 3.26 -16.62
C PRO A 82 -4.58 2.28 -15.43
N PRO A 83 -5.62 1.43 -15.33
CA PRO A 83 -5.61 0.33 -14.38
C PRO A 83 -4.52 -0.68 -14.74
N MET A 84 -4.05 -1.46 -13.77
CA MET A 84 -2.98 -2.43 -14.00
C MET A 84 -3.33 -3.50 -15.04
N ALA A 85 -4.61 -3.84 -15.21
CA ALA A 85 -5.09 -4.73 -16.26
C ALA A 85 -4.75 -4.25 -17.69
N ALA A 86 -4.61 -2.92 -17.91
CA ALA A 86 -4.23 -2.40 -19.21
C ALA A 86 -2.82 -2.87 -19.62
N PHE A 87 -1.89 -2.99 -18.68
CA PHE A 87 -0.54 -3.52 -18.96
C PHE A 87 -0.58 -5.02 -19.23
N GLY A 88 -1.42 -5.79 -18.52
CA GLY A 88 -1.68 -7.19 -18.84
C GLY A 88 -2.29 -7.36 -20.23
N GLY A 89 -3.21 -6.48 -20.61
CA GLY A 89 -3.78 -6.43 -21.96
C GLY A 89 -2.72 -6.18 -23.04
N LEU A 90 -1.78 -5.27 -22.78
CA LEU A 90 -0.64 -5.04 -23.70
C LEU A 90 0.24 -6.29 -23.81
N TRP A 91 0.51 -6.98 -22.71
CA TRP A 91 1.28 -8.23 -22.68
C TRP A 91 0.65 -9.32 -23.55
N LEU A 92 -0.67 -9.46 -23.49
CA LEU A 92 -1.46 -10.45 -24.21
C LEU A 92 -1.82 -10.03 -25.65
N SER A 93 -1.54 -8.78 -26.04
CA SER A 93 -1.85 -8.29 -27.37
C SER A 93 -0.99 -8.96 -28.44
N PRO A 94 -1.47 -9.15 -29.67
CA PRO A 94 -0.63 -9.64 -30.75
C PRO A 94 0.47 -8.61 -31.10
N PRO A 95 1.59 -9.07 -31.67
CA PRO A 95 2.57 -8.18 -32.26
C PRO A 95 1.94 -7.29 -33.35
N LYS A 96 2.34 -6.04 -33.43
CA LYS A 96 1.95 -5.16 -34.54
C LYS A 96 2.67 -5.60 -35.82
N LYS A 97 2.12 -5.21 -36.99
CA LYS A 97 2.73 -5.52 -38.28
C LYS A 97 4.19 -5.04 -38.31
N GLY A 98 5.10 -5.99 -38.56
CA GLY A 98 6.55 -5.72 -38.61
C GLY A 98 7.28 -5.83 -37.27
N GLU A 99 6.58 -6.15 -36.18
CA GLU A 99 7.17 -6.41 -34.86
C GLU A 99 7.46 -7.91 -34.67
N GLY A 100 8.48 -8.25 -33.87
CA GLY A 100 8.77 -9.62 -33.44
C GLY A 100 7.84 -10.08 -32.32
N GLU A 101 7.79 -11.39 -32.05
CA GLU A 101 6.90 -12.02 -31.06
C GLU A 101 7.09 -11.49 -29.61
N GLY A 102 8.29 -11.04 -29.24
CA GLY A 102 8.57 -10.47 -27.91
C GLY A 102 8.11 -9.01 -27.72
N SER A 103 7.69 -8.34 -28.79
CA SER A 103 7.34 -6.90 -28.74
C SER A 103 6.18 -6.56 -27.79
N PRO A 104 5.09 -7.36 -27.68
CA PRO A 104 4.02 -7.09 -26.72
C PRO A 104 4.50 -7.04 -25.27
N ALA A 105 5.31 -8.02 -24.85
CA ALA A 105 5.87 -8.07 -23.51
C ALA A 105 6.78 -6.87 -23.22
N MET A 106 7.61 -6.49 -24.18
CA MET A 106 8.48 -5.31 -24.07
C MET A 106 7.69 -4.02 -23.99
N ARG A 107 6.62 -3.86 -24.79
CA ARG A 107 5.72 -2.71 -24.68
C ARG A 107 5.05 -2.64 -23.31
N ALA A 108 4.55 -3.77 -22.81
CA ALA A 108 3.87 -3.84 -21.52
C ALA A 108 4.81 -3.48 -20.35
N THR A 109 6.05 -4.02 -20.35
CA THR A 109 7.05 -3.71 -19.31
C THR A 109 7.51 -2.26 -19.36
N ASN A 110 7.72 -1.69 -20.56
CA ASN A 110 8.08 -0.29 -20.74
C ASN A 110 6.95 0.63 -20.26
N ALA A 111 5.70 0.33 -20.64
CA ALA A 111 4.53 1.07 -20.19
C ALA A 111 4.32 0.99 -18.66
N ALA A 112 4.50 -0.18 -18.05
CA ALA A 112 4.42 -0.34 -16.60
C ALA A 112 5.53 0.44 -15.88
N THR A 113 6.77 0.43 -16.41
CA THR A 113 7.88 1.24 -15.87
C THR A 113 7.57 2.73 -15.98
N ALA A 114 7.07 3.17 -17.13
CA ALA A 114 6.66 4.56 -17.36
C ALA A 114 5.55 4.98 -16.39
N ALA A 115 4.53 4.15 -16.22
CA ALA A 115 3.43 4.42 -15.28
C ALA A 115 3.92 4.54 -13.83
N GLY A 116 4.81 3.64 -13.38
CA GLY A 116 5.41 3.73 -12.05
C GLY A 116 6.23 5.01 -11.87
N TYR A 117 6.99 5.42 -12.89
CA TYR A 117 7.75 6.66 -12.84
C TYR A 117 6.86 7.91 -12.80
N VAL A 118 5.84 7.99 -13.67
CA VAL A 118 4.89 9.12 -13.69
C VAL A 118 4.16 9.22 -12.36
N LEU A 119 3.59 8.11 -11.88
CA LEU A 119 2.90 8.02 -10.58
C LEU A 119 3.77 8.57 -9.45
N GLY A 120 4.97 8.02 -9.31
CA GLY A 120 5.85 8.39 -8.22
C GLY A 120 6.37 9.81 -8.35
N ALA A 121 6.71 10.28 -9.56
CA ALA A 121 7.23 11.62 -9.79
C ALA A 121 6.18 12.71 -9.47
N GLU A 122 4.93 12.54 -9.92
CA GLU A 122 3.84 13.48 -9.65
C GLU A 122 3.51 13.55 -8.15
N LEU A 123 3.35 12.40 -7.49
CA LEU A 123 3.07 12.34 -6.06
C LEU A 123 4.20 12.99 -5.24
N ARG A 124 5.44 12.69 -5.58
CA ARG A 124 6.60 13.24 -4.89
C ARG A 124 6.77 14.74 -5.12
N ALA A 125 6.43 15.25 -6.29
CA ALA A 125 6.43 16.69 -6.57
C ALA A 125 5.45 17.46 -5.65
N CYS A 126 4.40 16.78 -5.15
CA CYS A 126 3.48 17.32 -4.15
C CYS A 126 3.86 17.00 -2.68
N GLY A 127 4.93 16.22 -2.46
CA GLY A 127 5.42 15.89 -1.11
C GLY A 127 4.85 14.60 -0.51
N VAL A 128 4.21 13.73 -1.31
CA VAL A 128 3.79 12.39 -0.89
C VAL A 128 4.98 11.43 -0.97
N ASP A 129 5.17 10.60 0.05
CA ASP A 129 6.35 9.73 0.18
C ASP A 129 6.14 8.33 -0.44
N LEU A 130 4.93 7.77 -0.34
CA LEU A 130 4.62 6.39 -0.71
C LEU A 130 3.23 6.27 -1.32
N SER A 131 3.07 5.45 -2.36
CA SER A 131 1.78 4.90 -2.75
C SER A 131 1.71 3.41 -2.40
N PHE A 132 0.56 2.96 -1.89
CA PHE A 132 0.30 1.54 -1.65
C PHE A 132 0.03 0.82 -2.98
N THR A 133 1.13 0.57 -3.73
CA THR A 133 1.14 -0.07 -5.05
C THR A 133 2.49 -0.80 -5.24
N PRO A 134 2.56 -1.90 -6.03
CA PRO A 134 1.55 -2.48 -6.93
C PRO A 134 0.57 -3.45 -6.25
N VAL A 135 -0.56 -3.70 -6.94
CA VAL A 135 -1.43 -4.83 -6.63
C VAL A 135 -0.82 -6.10 -7.24
N LEU A 136 -0.60 -7.12 -6.41
CA LEU A 136 -0.03 -8.41 -6.80
C LEU A 136 -1.08 -9.53 -6.86
N ASP A 137 -2.34 -9.20 -6.54
CA ASP A 137 -3.45 -10.14 -6.64
C ASP A 137 -3.61 -10.64 -8.08
N LEU A 138 -3.97 -11.92 -8.21
CA LEU A 138 -4.23 -12.53 -9.51
C LEU A 138 -5.68 -12.29 -9.94
N ASP A 139 -5.90 -12.02 -11.24
CA ASP A 139 -7.23 -11.87 -11.80
C ASP A 139 -7.88 -13.22 -12.07
N TYR A 140 -8.77 -13.65 -11.21
CA TYR A 140 -9.60 -14.85 -11.40
C TYR A 140 -10.91 -14.56 -12.16
N GLY A 141 -11.17 -13.29 -12.52
CA GLY A 141 -12.36 -12.87 -13.25
C GLY A 141 -13.64 -12.75 -12.39
N GLU A 142 -13.57 -13.09 -11.11
CA GLU A 142 -14.76 -13.17 -10.24
C GLU A 142 -14.80 -12.11 -9.12
N SER A 143 -13.66 -11.53 -8.78
CA SER A 143 -13.55 -10.54 -7.70
C SER A 143 -13.87 -9.14 -8.22
N SER A 144 -14.99 -8.55 -7.79
CA SER A 144 -15.30 -7.13 -8.07
C SER A 144 -14.39 -6.16 -7.34
N VAL A 145 -13.77 -6.60 -6.23
CA VAL A 145 -12.83 -5.80 -5.43
C VAL A 145 -11.50 -5.62 -6.14
N ILE A 146 -10.98 -6.70 -6.71
CA ILE A 146 -9.72 -6.69 -7.43
C ILE A 146 -9.96 -6.30 -8.89
N GLY A 147 -10.65 -7.10 -9.69
CA GLY A 147 -11.00 -6.79 -11.07
C GLY A 147 -9.82 -6.22 -11.86
N ASP A 148 -10.03 -5.07 -12.48
CA ASP A 148 -9.04 -4.34 -13.30
C ASP A 148 -7.81 -3.81 -12.53
N ARG A 149 -7.80 -3.91 -11.21
CA ARG A 149 -6.61 -3.58 -10.39
C ARG A 149 -5.52 -4.65 -10.52
N ALA A 150 -5.84 -5.89 -10.89
CA ALA A 150 -4.85 -6.94 -11.16
C ALA A 150 -4.21 -6.77 -12.54
N PHE A 151 -2.91 -7.07 -12.66
CA PHE A 151 -2.24 -7.08 -13.96
C PHE A 151 -2.73 -8.21 -14.88
N ALA A 152 -2.86 -9.42 -14.35
CA ALA A 152 -3.20 -10.62 -15.09
C ALA A 152 -3.58 -11.78 -14.16
N ARG A 153 -3.97 -12.92 -14.76
CA ARG A 153 -4.20 -14.19 -14.05
C ARG A 153 -2.89 -14.97 -13.79
N ASP A 154 -1.92 -14.89 -14.70
CA ASP A 154 -0.65 -15.63 -14.58
C ASP A 154 0.30 -14.93 -13.59
N PRO A 155 0.72 -15.58 -12.50
CA PRO A 155 1.60 -14.98 -11.49
C PRO A 155 2.97 -14.55 -12.05
N ARG A 156 3.45 -15.16 -13.15
CA ARG A 156 4.70 -14.78 -13.81
C ARG A 156 4.54 -13.44 -14.52
N VAL A 157 3.42 -13.22 -15.20
CA VAL A 157 3.11 -11.95 -15.87
C VAL A 157 2.92 -10.86 -14.82
N VAL A 158 2.16 -11.15 -13.74
CA VAL A 158 2.00 -10.22 -12.59
C VAL A 158 3.35 -9.81 -12.03
N SER A 159 4.26 -10.76 -11.79
CA SER A 159 5.58 -10.48 -11.23
C SER A 159 6.44 -9.59 -12.15
N LEU A 160 6.46 -9.86 -13.46
CA LEU A 160 7.24 -9.08 -14.42
C LEU A 160 6.72 -7.66 -14.58
N LEU A 161 5.40 -7.47 -14.66
CA LEU A 161 4.78 -6.17 -14.77
C LEU A 161 4.87 -5.37 -13.47
N ALA A 162 4.69 -6.02 -12.33
CA ALA A 162 4.88 -5.40 -11.02
C ALA A 162 6.35 -4.97 -10.80
N GLN A 163 7.33 -5.81 -11.16
CA GLN A 163 8.75 -5.45 -11.11
C GLN A 163 9.04 -4.23 -11.97
N SER A 164 8.43 -4.15 -13.16
CA SER A 164 8.59 -3.02 -14.07
C SER A 164 8.01 -1.73 -13.47
N LEU A 165 6.79 -1.78 -12.90
CA LEU A 165 6.16 -0.65 -12.23
C LEU A 165 6.97 -0.20 -11.01
N MET A 166 7.43 -1.15 -10.17
CA MET A 166 8.29 -0.85 -9.02
C MET A 166 9.62 -0.21 -9.43
N SER A 167 10.19 -0.64 -10.56
CA SER A 167 11.38 0.01 -11.14
C SER A 167 11.12 1.48 -11.48
N GLY A 168 9.95 1.79 -12.04
CA GLY A 168 9.52 3.16 -12.31
C GLY A 168 9.37 4.00 -11.04
N LEU A 169 8.70 3.45 -10.00
CA LEU A 169 8.59 4.09 -8.69
C LEU A 169 9.97 4.41 -8.10
N GLN A 170 10.88 3.43 -8.11
CA GLN A 170 12.23 3.62 -7.62
C GLN A 170 12.98 4.71 -8.38
N GLN A 171 12.81 4.80 -9.69
CA GLN A 171 13.40 5.83 -10.53
C GLN A 171 12.91 7.24 -10.20
N SER A 172 11.69 7.38 -9.66
CA SER A 172 11.17 8.65 -9.12
C SER A 172 11.62 8.91 -7.69
N GLY A 173 12.30 7.94 -7.06
CA GLY A 173 12.70 7.97 -5.65
C GLY A 173 11.59 7.62 -4.67
N MET A 174 10.52 6.96 -5.12
CA MET A 174 9.42 6.46 -4.29
C MET A 174 9.59 4.97 -4.02
N GLY A 175 9.25 4.53 -2.80
CA GLY A 175 9.15 3.14 -2.43
C GLY A 175 7.92 2.44 -3.04
N ASN A 176 7.76 1.17 -2.73
CA ASN A 176 6.64 0.36 -3.21
C ASN A 176 6.02 -0.48 -2.07
N CYS A 177 4.76 -0.91 -2.28
CA CYS A 177 4.05 -1.78 -1.34
C CYS A 177 3.19 -2.79 -2.11
N GLY A 178 3.62 -4.06 -2.12
CA GLY A 178 2.84 -5.13 -2.74
C GLY A 178 1.62 -5.51 -1.91
N LYS A 179 0.45 -5.65 -2.55
CA LYS A 179 -0.81 -5.98 -1.87
C LYS A 179 -1.71 -6.86 -2.73
N HIS A 180 -2.57 -7.70 -2.16
CA HIS A 180 -2.87 -7.92 -0.74
C HIS A 180 -2.43 -9.35 -0.35
N PHE A 181 -1.32 -9.49 0.33
CA PHE A 181 -0.72 -10.79 0.67
C PHE A 181 -1.66 -11.68 1.50
N PRO A 182 -1.74 -13.00 1.24
CA PRO A 182 -1.09 -13.78 0.19
C PRO A 182 -1.81 -13.72 -1.18
N GLY A 183 -2.98 -13.07 -1.29
CA GLY A 183 -3.74 -12.86 -2.50
C GLY A 183 -5.24 -12.78 -2.26
N HIS A 184 -5.89 -11.70 -2.68
CA HIS A 184 -7.33 -11.43 -2.52
C HIS A 184 -8.16 -11.79 -3.77
N GLY A 185 -7.51 -12.09 -4.90
CA GLY A 185 -8.20 -12.22 -6.19
C GLY A 185 -9.11 -13.42 -6.33
N PHE A 186 -8.91 -14.50 -5.55
CA PHE A 186 -9.70 -15.73 -5.60
C PHE A 186 -11.07 -15.59 -4.91
N VAL A 187 -11.22 -14.69 -3.95
CA VAL A 187 -12.45 -14.54 -3.18
C VAL A 187 -13.36 -13.48 -3.80
N ARG A 188 -14.67 -13.77 -3.81
CA ARG A 188 -15.71 -12.85 -4.35
C ARG A 188 -16.15 -11.80 -3.34
N ALA A 189 -16.12 -12.15 -2.05
CA ALA A 189 -16.59 -11.27 -0.99
C ALA A 189 -15.70 -10.05 -0.83
N ASP A 190 -16.34 -8.88 -0.69
CA ASP A 190 -15.66 -7.63 -0.37
C ASP A 190 -15.34 -7.59 1.14
N SER A 191 -14.08 -7.48 1.49
CA SER A 191 -13.61 -7.39 2.89
C SER A 191 -14.08 -6.11 3.62
N HIS A 192 -14.62 -5.12 2.90
CA HIS A 192 -15.29 -3.98 3.50
C HIS A 192 -16.71 -4.31 4.01
N LEU A 193 -17.35 -5.34 3.46
CA LEU A 193 -18.76 -5.68 3.73
C LEU A 193 -18.93 -7.05 4.41
N ALA A 194 -17.95 -7.94 4.27
CA ALA A 194 -18.01 -9.29 4.80
C ALA A 194 -16.61 -9.84 5.04
N ILE A 195 -16.50 -10.96 5.77
CA ILE A 195 -15.22 -11.64 5.98
C ILE A 195 -15.01 -12.63 4.81
N PRO A 196 -14.09 -12.35 3.88
CA PRO A 196 -13.81 -13.27 2.78
C PRO A 196 -13.04 -14.49 3.29
N VAL A 197 -13.37 -15.67 2.73
CA VAL A 197 -12.77 -16.94 3.14
C VAL A 197 -12.27 -17.69 1.91
N ASP A 198 -10.98 -18.00 1.88
CA ASP A 198 -10.34 -18.85 0.87
C ASP A 198 -10.01 -20.22 1.45
N LYS A 199 -10.70 -21.25 1.00
CA LYS A 199 -10.57 -22.64 1.51
C LYS A 199 -9.44 -23.45 0.83
N ARG A 200 -8.63 -22.85 -0.03
CA ARG A 200 -7.51 -23.52 -0.68
C ARG A 200 -6.42 -23.90 0.32
N SER A 201 -5.60 -24.90 -0.05
CA SER A 201 -4.47 -25.31 0.79
C SER A 201 -3.32 -24.31 0.70
N LEU A 202 -2.46 -24.26 1.72
CA LEU A 202 -1.23 -23.46 1.70
C LEU A 202 -0.40 -23.75 0.46
N LYS A 203 -0.28 -25.03 0.06
CA LYS A 203 0.46 -25.45 -1.15
C LYS A 203 -0.11 -24.79 -2.42
N ALA A 204 -1.42 -24.74 -2.57
CA ALA A 204 -2.08 -24.13 -3.72
C ALA A 204 -1.87 -22.60 -3.75
N ILE A 205 -2.00 -21.94 -2.59
CA ILE A 205 -1.79 -20.50 -2.48
C ILE A 205 -0.33 -20.12 -2.76
N LEU A 206 0.62 -20.87 -2.22
CA LEU A 206 2.05 -20.66 -2.47
C LEU A 206 2.46 -20.89 -3.94
N ALA A 207 1.78 -21.78 -4.64
CA ALA A 207 2.07 -22.07 -6.05
C ALA A 207 1.55 -20.98 -7.01
N GLU A 208 0.55 -20.19 -6.60
CA GLU A 208 -0.10 -19.19 -7.43
C GLU A 208 -0.08 -17.80 -6.79
N ASP A 209 -1.00 -17.50 -5.87
CA ASP A 209 -1.25 -16.15 -5.36
C ASP A 209 -0.07 -15.57 -4.59
N ALA A 210 0.60 -16.39 -3.77
CA ALA A 210 1.76 -15.96 -2.99
C ALA A 210 3.09 -16.04 -3.76
N ALA A 211 3.13 -16.68 -4.94
CA ALA A 211 4.34 -16.83 -5.73
C ALA A 211 4.99 -15.48 -6.10
N PRO A 212 4.25 -14.44 -6.53
CA PRO A 212 4.82 -13.11 -6.78
C PRO A 212 5.58 -12.53 -5.59
N TYR A 213 5.10 -12.74 -4.37
CA TYR A 213 5.78 -12.23 -3.16
C TYR A 213 7.13 -12.90 -2.92
N GLY A 214 7.23 -14.21 -3.18
CA GLY A 214 8.51 -14.92 -3.11
C GLY A 214 9.50 -14.47 -4.19
N TRP A 215 9.04 -14.38 -5.44
CA TRP A 215 9.90 -13.97 -6.56
C TRP A 215 10.35 -12.52 -6.49
N LEU A 216 9.56 -11.64 -5.86
CA LEU A 216 9.82 -10.21 -5.72
C LEU A 216 10.32 -9.83 -4.32
N SER A 217 10.60 -10.79 -3.43
CA SER A 217 10.92 -10.54 -2.01
C SER A 217 12.07 -9.56 -1.80
N SER A 218 13.07 -9.55 -2.69
CA SER A 218 14.21 -8.62 -2.64
C SER A 218 13.93 -7.23 -3.22
N SER A 219 12.85 -7.08 -4.01
CA SER A 219 12.46 -5.82 -4.67
C SER A 219 11.32 -5.10 -3.95
N LEU A 220 10.51 -5.86 -3.20
CA LEU A 220 9.44 -5.31 -2.39
C LEU A 220 10.01 -4.62 -1.15
N GLN A 221 9.66 -3.35 -0.96
CA GLN A 221 10.05 -2.58 0.23
C GLN A 221 9.01 -2.65 1.32
N ALA A 222 7.73 -2.79 0.93
CA ALA A 222 6.65 -3.06 1.86
C ALA A 222 5.67 -4.09 1.29
N VAL A 223 4.92 -4.74 2.20
CA VAL A 223 3.82 -5.65 1.89
C VAL A 223 2.63 -5.30 2.78
N MET A 224 1.43 -5.33 2.19
CA MET A 224 0.16 -5.19 2.90
C MET A 224 -0.62 -6.51 2.79
N PRO A 225 -0.86 -7.24 3.91
CA PRO A 225 -1.64 -8.47 3.90
C PRO A 225 -3.13 -8.20 3.80
N ALA A 226 -3.86 -9.14 3.22
CA ALA A 226 -5.30 -9.10 3.06
C ALA A 226 -6.05 -9.40 4.37
N HIS A 227 -7.23 -8.79 4.55
CA HIS A 227 -8.19 -9.22 5.57
C HIS A 227 -9.04 -10.39 5.07
N VAL A 228 -8.36 -11.49 4.70
CA VAL A 228 -8.96 -12.74 4.21
C VAL A 228 -8.57 -13.88 5.15
N ILE A 229 -9.53 -14.75 5.48
CA ILE A 229 -9.28 -15.96 6.27
C ILE A 229 -8.94 -17.12 5.34
N TYR A 230 -7.89 -17.83 5.65
CA TYR A 230 -7.43 -19.05 4.95
C TYR A 230 -7.48 -20.23 5.94
N PRO A 231 -8.64 -20.86 6.17
CA PRO A 231 -8.87 -21.74 7.32
C PRO A 231 -8.06 -23.04 7.28
N ARG A 232 -7.42 -23.37 6.16
CA ARG A 232 -6.46 -24.47 6.07
C ARG A 232 -5.05 -24.07 6.50
N VAL A 233 -4.83 -22.80 6.84
CA VAL A 233 -3.54 -22.27 7.31
C VAL A 233 -3.68 -21.66 8.69
N ASP A 234 -4.64 -20.74 8.87
CA ASP A 234 -4.96 -20.09 10.13
C ASP A 234 -6.44 -19.70 10.16
N SER A 235 -7.02 -19.65 11.36
CA SER A 235 -8.40 -19.21 11.59
C SER A 235 -8.56 -17.69 11.57
N ARG A 236 -7.46 -16.94 11.71
CA ARG A 236 -7.45 -15.47 11.64
C ARG A 236 -7.19 -14.98 10.23
N PRO A 237 -7.66 -13.77 9.85
CA PRO A 237 -7.25 -13.11 8.61
C PRO A 237 -5.72 -12.97 8.50
N ALA A 238 -5.18 -12.99 7.29
CA ALA A 238 -3.73 -13.01 7.08
C ALA A 238 -2.99 -11.88 7.82
N GLY A 239 -3.56 -10.66 7.87
CA GLY A 239 -2.97 -9.52 8.58
C GLY A 239 -2.89 -9.68 10.12
N PHE A 240 -3.59 -10.67 10.69
CA PHE A 240 -3.63 -10.96 12.13
C PHE A 240 -3.03 -12.33 12.48
N SER A 241 -2.37 -12.98 11.52
CA SER A 241 -1.81 -14.32 11.64
C SER A 241 -0.29 -14.31 11.66
N SER A 242 0.31 -14.68 12.79
CA SER A 242 1.77 -14.88 12.85
C SER A 242 2.24 -15.99 11.92
N ARG A 243 1.38 -16.98 11.65
CA ARG A 243 1.64 -18.03 10.68
C ARG A 243 1.85 -17.45 9.27
N TRP A 244 0.99 -16.50 8.83
CA TRP A 244 1.13 -15.85 7.54
C TRP A 244 2.29 -14.86 7.51
N LEU A 245 2.42 -14.00 8.55
CA LEU A 245 3.38 -12.90 8.53
C LEU A 245 4.80 -13.35 8.85
N GLN A 246 4.97 -14.25 9.85
CA GLN A 246 6.30 -14.68 10.28
C GLN A 246 6.74 -15.96 9.55
N ASP A 247 5.96 -17.05 9.62
CA ASP A 247 6.43 -18.33 9.08
C ASP A 247 6.42 -18.30 7.54
N VAL A 248 5.35 -17.78 6.93
CA VAL A 248 5.25 -17.79 5.46
C VAL A 248 5.98 -16.60 4.85
N LEU A 249 5.55 -15.35 5.14
CA LEU A 249 6.09 -14.17 4.46
C LEU A 249 7.56 -13.92 4.82
N ARG A 250 7.90 -13.86 6.12
CA ARG A 250 9.27 -13.60 6.57
C ARG A 250 10.21 -14.77 6.30
N HIS A 251 9.88 -15.96 6.82
CA HIS A 251 10.82 -17.09 6.82
C HIS A 251 10.79 -17.86 5.50
N GLN A 252 9.60 -18.27 5.01
CA GLN A 252 9.52 -19.13 3.84
C GLN A 252 9.74 -18.37 2.52
N LEU A 253 9.18 -17.16 2.38
CA LEU A 253 9.32 -16.33 1.18
C LEU A 253 10.50 -15.34 1.26
N GLY A 254 11.14 -15.21 2.42
CA GLY A 254 12.37 -14.41 2.60
C GLY A 254 12.15 -12.90 2.57
N PHE A 255 10.95 -12.41 2.86
CA PHE A 255 10.67 -10.98 2.85
C PHE A 255 11.25 -10.26 4.07
N THR A 256 12.01 -9.19 3.84
CA THR A 256 12.68 -8.43 4.90
C THR A 256 12.19 -6.99 5.06
N GLY A 257 11.35 -6.49 4.13
CA GLY A 257 10.81 -5.14 4.13
C GLY A 257 9.73 -4.90 5.18
N ALA A 258 9.05 -3.76 5.11
CA ALA A 258 8.00 -3.37 6.05
C ALA A 258 6.68 -4.13 5.81
N ILE A 259 5.96 -4.48 6.87
CA ILE A 259 4.62 -5.06 6.82
C ILE A 259 3.63 -4.04 7.39
N PHE A 260 2.71 -3.55 6.55
CA PHE A 260 1.55 -2.77 6.99
C PHE A 260 0.39 -3.69 7.33
N SER A 261 -0.56 -3.30 8.16
CA SER A 261 -1.90 -3.89 8.05
C SER A 261 -2.62 -3.31 6.83
N ASP A 262 -3.66 -3.98 6.32
CA ASP A 262 -4.70 -3.31 5.56
C ASP A 262 -5.54 -2.44 6.53
N ASP A 263 -6.47 -1.65 5.99
CA ASP A 263 -7.26 -0.72 6.78
C ASP A 263 -8.02 -1.41 7.91
N LEU A 264 -7.71 -1.03 9.15
CA LEU A 264 -8.36 -1.58 10.35
C LEU A 264 -9.82 -1.13 10.50
N SER A 265 -10.30 -0.17 9.71
CA SER A 265 -11.72 0.23 9.71
C SER A 265 -12.61 -0.72 8.88
N MET A 266 -12.02 -1.61 8.09
CA MET A 266 -12.75 -2.60 7.30
C MET A 266 -13.46 -3.62 8.21
N GLU A 267 -14.66 -4.07 7.79
CA GLU A 267 -15.48 -5.01 8.57
C GLU A 267 -14.71 -6.31 8.91
N ALA A 268 -13.95 -6.84 7.95
CA ALA A 268 -13.16 -8.05 8.15
C ALA A 268 -12.03 -7.89 9.20
N ALA A 269 -11.55 -6.67 9.45
CA ALA A 269 -10.57 -6.37 10.50
C ALA A 269 -11.21 -6.27 11.90
N ARG A 270 -12.54 -6.10 11.94
CA ARG A 270 -13.31 -5.90 13.17
C ARG A 270 -13.84 -7.18 13.77
N HIS A 271 -13.57 -8.35 13.15
CA HIS A 271 -14.00 -9.66 13.62
C HIS A 271 -12.79 -10.56 13.83
N LEU A 272 -12.38 -10.72 15.07
CA LEU A 272 -11.29 -11.61 15.47
C LEU A 272 -11.78 -12.64 16.48
N ASP A 273 -11.37 -13.89 16.28
CA ASP A 273 -11.68 -15.01 17.20
C ASP A 273 -13.20 -15.16 17.49
N GLY A 274 -14.03 -14.88 16.47
CA GLY A 274 -15.49 -15.03 16.55
C GLY A 274 -16.23 -13.89 17.28
N ARG A 275 -15.57 -12.77 17.56
CA ARG A 275 -16.16 -11.60 18.20
C ARG A 275 -15.76 -10.28 17.53
N ASN A 276 -16.58 -9.27 17.74
CA ASN A 276 -16.26 -7.90 17.29
C ASN A 276 -15.19 -7.31 18.22
N VAL A 277 -14.22 -6.64 17.59
CA VAL A 277 -13.11 -5.97 18.28
C VAL A 277 -13.06 -4.47 17.95
N GLY A 278 -12.52 -3.68 18.88
CA GLY A 278 -12.24 -2.26 18.67
C GLY A 278 -10.99 -2.04 17.81
N PHE A 279 -10.79 -0.80 17.34
CA PHE A 279 -9.60 -0.44 16.54
C PHE A 279 -8.30 -0.67 17.31
N ALA A 280 -8.28 -0.36 18.58
CA ALA A 280 -7.13 -0.55 19.45
C ALA A 280 -6.74 -2.02 19.61
N GLU A 281 -7.74 -2.89 19.77
CA GLU A 281 -7.53 -4.33 19.87
C GLU A 281 -7.06 -4.92 18.53
N ALA A 282 -7.68 -4.49 17.42
CA ALA A 282 -7.25 -4.87 16.08
C ALA A 282 -5.80 -4.42 15.80
N ALA A 283 -5.44 -3.18 16.17
CA ALA A 283 -4.07 -2.67 16.03
C ALA A 283 -3.06 -3.53 16.83
N LEU A 284 -3.37 -3.82 18.10
CA LEU A 284 -2.53 -4.65 18.94
C LEU A 284 -2.39 -6.07 18.37
N ALA A 285 -3.49 -6.67 17.88
CA ALA A 285 -3.47 -7.99 17.27
C ALA A 285 -2.59 -8.05 16.01
N ALA A 286 -2.67 -7.05 15.12
CA ALA A 286 -1.86 -6.97 13.91
C ALA A 286 -0.35 -6.80 14.24
N LEU A 287 -0.03 -5.92 15.20
CA LEU A 287 1.36 -5.72 15.66
C LEU A 287 1.92 -6.97 16.33
N THR A 288 1.13 -7.65 17.16
CA THR A 288 1.53 -8.91 17.83
C THR A 288 1.71 -10.05 16.83
N ALA A 289 0.94 -10.08 15.75
CA ALA A 289 1.11 -11.04 14.67
C ALA A 289 2.41 -10.83 13.86
N GLY A 290 3.05 -9.67 14.00
CA GLY A 290 4.33 -9.35 13.37
C GLY A 290 4.24 -8.29 12.29
N GLY A 291 3.13 -7.53 12.24
CA GLY A 291 3.05 -6.28 11.47
C GLY A 291 4.01 -5.22 12.03
N ASP A 292 4.55 -4.41 11.15
CA ASP A 292 5.41 -3.28 11.54
C ASP A 292 4.60 -2.00 11.73
N MET A 293 3.56 -1.82 10.93
CA MET A 293 2.68 -0.66 10.97
C MET A 293 1.22 -1.07 10.78
N VAL A 294 0.34 -0.30 11.39
CA VAL A 294 -1.11 -0.48 11.25
C VAL A 294 -1.76 0.77 10.68
N VAL A 295 -2.68 0.59 9.75
CA VAL A 295 -3.35 1.67 9.02
C VAL A 295 -4.78 1.82 9.54
N LEU A 296 -5.10 3.00 10.07
CA LEU A 296 -6.42 3.34 10.57
C LEU A 296 -7.00 4.46 9.71
N CYS A 297 -7.91 4.09 8.80
CA CYS A 297 -8.49 5.01 7.81
C CYS A 297 -9.83 5.59 8.25
N ASN A 298 -10.12 6.80 7.75
CA ASN A 298 -11.43 7.46 7.85
C ASN A 298 -11.89 7.77 9.28
N GLN A 299 -11.02 7.66 10.28
CA GLN A 299 -11.39 7.89 11.67
C GLN A 299 -11.20 9.35 12.09
N SER A 300 -10.46 10.17 11.34
CA SER A 300 -10.34 11.60 11.58
C SER A 300 -11.65 12.37 11.41
N VAL A 301 -12.60 11.81 10.64
CA VAL A 301 -13.93 12.41 10.37
C VAL A 301 -15.04 11.84 11.26
N VAL A 302 -14.71 10.90 12.14
CA VAL A 302 -15.64 10.30 13.11
C VAL A 302 -15.41 10.98 14.47
N ASP A 303 -16.44 11.60 15.02
CA ASP A 303 -16.44 12.24 16.36
C ASP A 303 -15.18 13.09 16.64
N GLY A 304 -14.78 13.89 15.64
CA GLY A 304 -13.59 14.73 15.72
C GLY A 304 -12.26 13.96 15.82
N GLY A 305 -12.27 12.65 15.49
CA GLY A 305 -11.10 11.76 15.50
C GLY A 305 -10.89 11.01 16.81
N SER A 306 -11.92 10.94 17.68
CA SER A 306 -11.83 10.21 18.96
C SER A 306 -11.38 8.74 18.80
N PRO A 307 -11.75 7.99 17.74
CA PRO A 307 -11.22 6.63 17.57
C PRO A 307 -9.70 6.56 17.37
N ILE A 308 -9.09 7.63 16.82
CA ILE A 308 -7.63 7.72 16.71
C ILE A 308 -7.02 7.95 18.10
N ASP A 309 -7.61 8.84 18.89
CA ASP A 309 -7.15 9.12 20.27
C ASP A 309 -7.24 7.85 21.12
N GLU A 310 -8.36 7.12 21.04
CA GLU A 310 -8.55 5.84 21.74
C GLU A 310 -7.49 4.78 21.33
N ALA A 311 -7.15 4.69 20.04
CA ALA A 311 -6.12 3.79 19.57
C ALA A 311 -4.73 4.17 20.10
N ILE A 312 -4.39 5.47 20.11
CA ILE A 312 -3.13 5.97 20.66
C ILE A 312 -3.03 5.67 22.16
N GLU A 313 -4.08 5.95 22.92
CA GLU A 313 -4.11 5.71 24.37
C GLU A 313 -4.02 4.23 24.72
N ALA A 314 -4.72 3.37 23.97
CA ALA A 314 -4.72 1.94 24.22
C ALA A 314 -3.36 1.31 23.89
N LEU A 315 -2.71 1.71 22.79
CA LEU A 315 -1.35 1.24 22.50
C LEU A 315 -0.34 1.77 23.52
N SER A 316 -0.50 3.00 23.98
CA SER A 316 0.33 3.55 25.06
C SER A 316 0.19 2.74 26.36
N ARG A 317 -1.05 2.38 26.73
CA ARG A 317 -1.29 1.49 27.89
C ARG A 317 -0.71 0.11 27.68
N ALA A 318 -0.94 -0.52 26.54
CA ALA A 318 -0.39 -1.84 26.21
C ALA A 318 1.14 -1.86 26.30
N GLN A 319 1.80 -0.77 25.93
CA GLN A 319 3.25 -0.61 26.09
C GLN A 319 3.65 -0.55 27.58
N VAL A 320 2.95 0.23 28.40
CA VAL A 320 3.23 0.37 29.84
C VAL A 320 2.97 -0.95 30.58
N GLU A 321 1.92 -1.66 30.20
CA GLU A 321 1.51 -2.95 30.79
C GLU A 321 2.36 -4.14 30.28
N GLY A 322 3.26 -3.91 29.30
CA GLY A 322 4.11 -4.97 28.73
C GLY A 322 3.38 -5.94 27.81
N LEU A 323 2.15 -5.60 27.37
CA LEU A 323 1.36 -6.38 26.41
C LEU A 323 1.87 -6.22 24.98
N TRP A 324 2.55 -5.13 24.69
CA TRP A 324 3.24 -4.86 23.44
C TRP A 324 4.52 -4.07 23.71
N SER A 325 5.55 -4.36 22.93
CA SER A 325 6.84 -3.65 23.05
C SER A 325 7.24 -3.06 21.71
N PRO A 326 7.74 -1.81 21.67
CA PRO A 326 8.33 -1.21 20.48
C PRO A 326 9.44 -2.08 19.89
N ASN A 327 9.41 -2.25 18.57
CA ASN A 327 10.42 -3.01 17.84
C ASN A 327 11.32 -2.08 17.02
N PRO A 328 12.60 -1.87 17.38
CA PRO A 328 13.50 -1.01 16.63
C PRO A 328 13.66 -1.41 15.16
N ALA A 329 13.65 -2.72 14.85
CA ALA A 329 13.76 -3.17 13.47
C ALA A 329 12.52 -2.82 12.64
N SER A 330 11.33 -2.75 13.26
CA SER A 330 10.11 -2.26 12.60
C SER A 330 10.20 -0.77 12.31
N GLU A 331 10.75 0.01 13.22
CA GLU A 331 10.99 1.44 13.00
C GLU A 331 12.02 1.68 11.89
N ASP A 332 13.11 0.93 11.86
CA ASP A 332 14.11 1.01 10.79
C ASP A 332 13.48 0.70 9.42
N ARG A 333 12.60 -0.30 9.35
CA ARG A 333 11.86 -0.62 8.10
C ARG A 333 10.90 0.50 7.70
N ARG A 334 10.20 1.13 8.65
CA ARG A 334 9.35 2.29 8.38
C ARG A 334 10.16 3.46 7.83
N LEU A 335 11.26 3.81 8.49
CA LEU A 335 12.14 4.92 8.09
C LEU A 335 12.80 4.67 6.73
N ALA A 336 13.06 3.40 6.37
CA ALA A 336 13.61 3.03 5.07
C ALA A 336 12.65 3.32 3.89
N LEU A 337 11.35 3.48 4.15
CA LEU A 337 10.36 3.88 3.14
C LEU A 337 10.36 5.37 2.84
N LEU A 338 10.97 6.19 3.71
CA LEU A 338 11.08 7.63 3.45
C LEU A 338 12.00 7.90 2.26
N PRO A 339 11.65 8.84 1.39
CA PRO A 339 12.48 9.22 0.26
C PRO A 339 13.85 9.75 0.71
N ARG A 340 14.90 9.27 0.06
CA ARG A 340 16.29 9.67 0.38
C ARG A 340 16.79 10.88 -0.40
N ALA A 341 16.14 11.20 -1.52
CA ALA A 341 16.51 12.33 -2.38
C ALA A 341 15.36 13.34 -2.45
N ALA A 342 15.70 14.61 -2.69
CA ALA A 342 14.70 15.64 -2.97
C ALA A 342 13.89 15.29 -4.23
N ALA A 343 12.61 15.57 -4.22
CA ALA A 343 11.78 15.50 -5.42
C ALA A 343 12.07 16.67 -6.35
N MET A 344 11.84 16.48 -7.65
CA MET A 344 11.67 17.64 -8.55
C MET A 344 10.41 18.39 -8.13
N ASP A 345 10.43 19.71 -8.21
CA ASP A 345 9.19 20.49 -8.18
C ASP A 345 8.35 20.23 -9.43
N TRP A 346 7.07 20.57 -9.37
CA TRP A 346 6.14 20.26 -10.44
C TRP A 346 6.49 20.92 -11.76
N ASP A 347 6.91 22.19 -11.76
CA ASP A 347 7.20 22.92 -12.99
C ASP A 347 8.45 22.36 -13.70
N THR A 348 9.46 21.99 -12.94
CA THR A 348 10.65 21.28 -13.43
C THR A 348 10.28 19.89 -13.98
N LEU A 349 9.38 19.17 -13.31
CA LEU A 349 8.91 17.85 -13.75
C LEU A 349 8.21 17.95 -15.11
N MET A 350 7.33 18.92 -15.30
CA MET A 350 6.52 19.08 -16.54
C MET A 350 7.37 19.36 -17.79
N VAL A 351 8.58 19.88 -17.65
CA VAL A 351 9.50 20.11 -18.78
C VAL A 351 10.62 19.06 -18.86
N SER A 352 10.62 18.09 -17.97
CA SER A 352 11.62 17.01 -17.96
C SER A 352 11.44 16.10 -19.18
N ALA A 353 12.50 15.94 -19.98
CA ALA A 353 12.50 15.04 -21.14
C ALA A 353 12.16 13.60 -20.75
N ARG A 354 12.60 13.14 -19.56
CA ARG A 354 12.30 11.82 -19.04
C ARG A 354 10.82 11.65 -18.73
N TYR A 355 10.19 12.65 -18.11
CA TYR A 355 8.77 12.61 -17.79
C TYR A 355 7.93 12.64 -19.07
N MET A 356 8.24 13.50 -20.01
CA MET A 356 7.57 13.57 -21.33
C MET A 356 7.69 12.25 -22.11
N HIS A 357 8.87 11.63 -22.08
CA HIS A 357 9.06 10.33 -22.69
C HIS A 357 8.22 9.25 -21.97
N ALA A 358 8.20 9.23 -20.62
CA ALA A 358 7.38 8.29 -19.89
C ALA A 358 5.88 8.43 -20.22
N LEU A 359 5.36 9.66 -20.32
CA LEU A 359 3.99 9.91 -20.76
C LEU A 359 3.69 9.30 -22.14
N SER A 360 4.64 9.38 -23.08
CA SER A 360 4.45 8.83 -24.43
C SER A 360 4.41 7.31 -24.51
N LEU A 361 4.82 6.62 -23.44
CA LEU A 361 4.80 5.16 -23.35
C LEU A 361 3.53 4.61 -22.67
N LEU A 362 2.71 5.47 -22.07
CA LEU A 362 1.45 5.04 -21.47
C LEU A 362 0.44 4.57 -22.53
N PRO A 363 -0.38 3.52 -22.24
CA PRO A 363 -1.38 3.02 -23.16
C PRO A 363 -2.58 3.95 -23.34
#